data_cec9b7b2c6e2ac6d900a4009871c1b82
#
_entry.id   cec9b7b2c6e2ac6d900a4009871c1b82
#
_cell.length_a   1.000
_cell.length_b   1.000
_cell.length_c   1.000
_cell.angle_alpha   90.00
_cell.angle_beta   90.00
_cell.angle_gamma   90.00
#
_symmetry.space_group_name_H-M   'P 1'
#
loop_
_entity.id
_entity.type
_entity.pdbx_description
1 polymer ?
#
loop_
_entity_poly.entity_id
_entity_poly.type
_entity_poly.pdbx_seq_one_letter_code
_entity_poly.pdbx_strand_id
1 'polypeptide(L)'
;MEYIQLKSTSLTASRAAFGCMRLAELSVEQAKRQIEHAMELGINFFDHADIYGGGSCEEIFAKAVDMKPSVREKMILQSKCSIRDGYYDASAAYIRKAVDDILARLQTDYLDILLLHRPDALMDPGETAEALERLHEQGKVRYFGVSNYN
;
A
#
# COMPACT_ATOMS: atom_id res chain seq x y z
N MET A 1 -15.72 -15.48 5.22
CA MET A 1 -15.43 -14.16 4.59
C MET A 1 -16.05 -14.10 3.21
N GLU A 2 -16.68 -12.99 2.84
CA GLU A 2 -17.11 -12.73 1.47
C GLU A 2 -16.01 -12.03 0.69
N TYR A 3 -15.91 -12.34 -0.59
CA TYR A 3 -14.92 -11.75 -1.50
C TYR A 3 -15.60 -11.02 -2.65
N ILE A 4 -14.93 -9.99 -3.14
CA ILE A 4 -15.37 -9.22 -4.31
C ILE A 4 -14.23 -9.13 -5.33
N GLN A 5 -14.61 -9.21 -6.61
CA GLN A 5 -13.68 -8.88 -7.69
C GLN A 5 -13.53 -7.35 -7.74
N LEU A 6 -12.31 -6.83 -7.56
CA LEU A 6 -12.08 -5.40 -7.75
C LEU A 6 -12.20 -5.06 -9.23
N LYS A 7 -13.10 -4.11 -9.53
CA LYS A 7 -13.42 -3.74 -10.91
C LYS A 7 -12.16 -3.31 -11.68
N SER A 8 -12.03 -3.77 -12.90
CA SER A 8 -10.89 -3.50 -13.81
C SER A 8 -9.54 -4.03 -13.32
N THR A 9 -9.54 -5.02 -12.44
CA THR A 9 -8.33 -5.71 -11.96
C THR A 9 -8.52 -7.23 -12.01
N SER A 10 -7.44 -7.99 -11.80
CA SER A 10 -7.51 -9.44 -11.56
C SER A 10 -7.60 -9.78 -10.06
N LEU A 11 -7.75 -8.78 -9.19
CA LEU A 11 -7.70 -8.98 -7.75
C LEU A 11 -9.06 -9.37 -7.17
N THR A 12 -9.09 -10.45 -6.40
CA THR A 12 -10.24 -10.88 -5.61
C THR A 12 -9.98 -10.55 -4.14
N ALA A 13 -10.60 -9.50 -3.64
CA ALA A 13 -10.38 -8.95 -2.31
C ALA A 13 -11.47 -9.39 -1.33
N SER A 14 -11.09 -9.61 -0.06
CA SER A 14 -12.06 -9.73 1.04
C SER A 14 -12.86 -8.43 1.16
N ARG A 15 -14.17 -8.53 1.43
CA ARG A 15 -15.03 -7.35 1.64
C ARG A 15 -14.64 -6.50 2.85
N ALA A 16 -13.96 -7.12 3.82
CA ALA A 16 -13.31 -6.42 4.92
C ALA A 16 -11.83 -6.22 4.59
N ALA A 17 -11.31 -5.02 4.78
CA ALA A 17 -9.90 -4.70 4.70
C ALA A 17 -9.31 -4.50 6.10
N PHE A 18 -8.06 -4.88 6.29
CA PHE A 18 -7.31 -4.59 7.51
C PHE A 18 -6.57 -3.26 7.36
N GLY A 19 -7.01 -2.24 8.11
CA GLY A 19 -6.35 -0.92 8.13
C GLY A 19 -5.11 -0.93 9.01
N CYS A 20 -3.94 -0.65 8.44
CA CYS A 20 -2.65 -0.74 9.12
C CYS A 20 -2.21 0.55 9.83
N MET A 21 -3.03 1.60 9.85
CA MET A 21 -2.67 2.94 10.37
C MET A 21 -2.24 2.94 11.85
N ARG A 22 -2.74 2.01 12.67
CA ARG A 22 -2.45 1.96 14.11
C ARG A 22 -1.39 0.93 14.50
N LEU A 23 -0.72 0.29 13.53
CA LEU A 23 0.29 -0.72 13.86
C LEU A 23 1.48 -0.14 14.61
N ALA A 24 1.80 1.15 14.43
CA ALA A 24 2.87 1.82 15.18
C ALA A 24 2.62 1.92 16.70
N GLU A 25 1.38 1.71 17.15
CA GLU A 25 1.01 1.68 18.56
C GLU A 25 1.24 0.30 19.22
N LEU A 26 1.62 -0.71 18.44
CA LEU A 26 1.73 -2.09 18.85
C LEU A 26 3.18 -2.58 18.87
N SER A 27 3.48 -3.56 19.72
CA SER A 27 4.69 -4.36 19.54
C SER A 27 4.57 -5.26 18.31
N VAL A 28 5.70 -5.73 17.78
CA VAL A 28 5.72 -6.65 16.62
C VAL A 28 4.89 -7.91 16.92
N GLU A 29 4.98 -8.46 18.14
CA GLU A 29 4.22 -9.65 18.55
C GLU A 29 2.72 -9.38 18.63
N GLN A 30 2.32 -8.18 19.05
CA GLN A 30 0.90 -7.80 19.07
C GLN A 30 0.37 -7.62 17.65
N ALA A 31 1.13 -6.93 16.79
CA ALA A 31 0.81 -6.75 15.38
C ALA A 31 0.69 -8.12 14.68
N LYS A 32 1.66 -9.02 14.91
CA LYS A 32 1.65 -10.39 14.37
C LYS A 32 0.35 -11.12 14.71
N ARG A 33 -0.02 -11.17 15.98
CA ARG A 33 -1.27 -11.84 16.40
C ARG A 33 -2.52 -11.26 15.73
N GLN A 34 -2.59 -9.92 15.57
CA GLN A 34 -3.73 -9.29 14.93
C GLN A 34 -3.80 -9.60 13.43
N ILE A 35 -2.65 -9.56 12.75
CA ILE A 35 -2.56 -9.83 11.31
C ILE A 35 -2.86 -11.31 11.03
N GLU A 36 -2.25 -12.23 11.78
CA GLU A 36 -2.50 -13.68 11.66
C GLU A 36 -3.99 -14.00 11.88
N HIS A 37 -4.60 -13.44 12.93
CA HIS A 37 -6.03 -13.63 13.18
C HIS A 37 -6.90 -13.05 12.06
N ALA A 38 -6.56 -11.89 11.51
CA ALA A 38 -7.26 -11.33 10.35
C ALA A 38 -7.18 -12.26 9.14
N MET A 39 -6.00 -12.83 8.87
CA MET A 39 -5.80 -13.80 7.78
C MET A 39 -6.57 -15.11 8.01
N GLU A 40 -6.61 -15.63 9.24
CA GLU A 40 -7.42 -16.81 9.62
C GLU A 40 -8.91 -16.58 9.37
N LEU A 41 -9.41 -15.35 9.58
CA LEU A 41 -10.78 -14.94 9.26
C LEU A 41 -11.02 -14.74 7.76
N GLY A 42 -9.99 -14.90 6.92
CA GLY A 42 -10.03 -14.77 5.47
C GLY A 42 -9.86 -13.34 4.96
N ILE A 43 -9.37 -12.40 5.78
CA ILE A 43 -8.99 -11.07 5.29
C ILE A 43 -7.68 -11.21 4.51
N ASN A 44 -7.70 -10.75 3.26
CA ASN A 44 -6.53 -10.75 2.39
C ASN A 44 -6.13 -9.36 1.89
N PHE A 45 -6.86 -8.31 2.27
CA PHE A 45 -6.62 -6.93 1.85
C PHE A 45 -6.07 -6.11 3.01
N PHE A 46 -4.85 -5.57 2.85
CA PHE A 46 -4.14 -4.79 3.86
C PHE A 46 -3.88 -3.37 3.34
N ASP A 47 -4.42 -2.39 4.06
CA ASP A 47 -4.40 -0.98 3.67
C ASP A 47 -3.36 -0.18 4.46
N HIS A 48 -2.31 0.22 3.77
CA HIS A 48 -1.20 1.04 4.26
C HIS A 48 -1.24 2.47 3.69
N ALA A 49 -0.35 3.30 4.19
CA ALA A 49 0.09 4.55 3.59
C ALA A 49 1.49 4.89 4.11
N ASP A 50 2.30 5.54 3.27
CA ASP A 50 3.67 5.95 3.59
C ASP A 50 3.79 6.84 4.83
N ILE A 51 2.73 7.62 5.12
CA ILE A 51 2.66 8.52 6.29
C ILE A 51 2.22 7.82 7.59
N TYR A 52 1.69 6.59 7.54
CA TYR A 52 1.22 5.92 8.75
C TYR A 52 2.38 5.64 9.71
N GLY A 53 2.34 6.29 10.88
CA GLY A 53 3.45 6.25 11.84
C GLY A 53 4.79 6.74 11.27
N GLY A 54 4.78 7.62 10.25
CA GLY A 54 5.99 8.06 9.56
C GLY A 54 6.73 6.91 8.84
N GLY A 55 5.99 5.90 8.37
CA GLY A 55 6.53 4.69 7.71
C GLY A 55 6.70 3.50 8.65
N SER A 56 6.71 3.69 9.98
CA SER A 56 6.91 2.60 10.94
C SER A 56 5.80 1.55 10.91
N CYS A 57 4.56 1.89 10.49
CA CYS A 57 3.49 0.92 10.33
C CYS A 57 3.83 -0.14 9.27
N GLU A 58 4.44 0.25 8.16
CA GLU A 58 4.89 -0.66 7.10
C GLU A 58 6.04 -1.56 7.58
N GLU A 59 7.01 -1.00 8.33
CA GLU A 59 8.11 -1.78 8.90
C GLU A 59 7.64 -2.81 9.94
N ILE A 60 6.71 -2.42 10.83
CA ILE A 60 6.13 -3.32 11.83
C ILE A 60 5.35 -4.43 11.14
N PHE A 61 4.57 -4.09 10.11
CA PHE A 61 3.84 -5.08 9.32
C PHE A 61 4.79 -6.12 8.72
N ALA A 62 5.85 -5.68 8.03
CA ALA A 62 6.82 -6.57 7.41
C ALA A 62 7.50 -7.51 8.43
N LYS A 63 7.91 -6.97 9.58
CA LYS A 63 8.50 -7.76 10.68
C LYS A 63 7.50 -8.76 11.28
N ALA A 64 6.22 -8.38 11.39
CA ALA A 64 5.17 -9.21 11.98
C ALA A 64 4.77 -10.37 11.09
N VAL A 65 4.79 -10.18 9.76
CA VAL A 65 4.27 -11.15 8.78
C VAL A 65 5.33 -12.13 8.29
N ASP A 66 6.63 -11.82 8.41
CA ASP A 66 7.72 -12.61 7.81
C ASP A 66 7.49 -12.77 6.28
N MET A 67 7.72 -11.68 5.52
CA MET A 67 7.33 -11.49 4.11
C MET A 67 8.00 -12.46 3.12
N LYS A 68 7.79 -13.76 3.31
CA LYS A 68 8.18 -14.79 2.35
C LYS A 68 7.23 -14.79 1.15
N PRO A 69 7.70 -15.20 -0.05
CA PRO A 69 6.85 -15.27 -1.24
C PRO A 69 5.53 -16.02 -1.02
N SER A 70 5.57 -17.16 -0.33
CA SER A 70 4.38 -17.98 -0.02
C SER A 70 3.35 -17.30 0.90
N VAL A 71 3.76 -16.25 1.64
CA VAL A 71 2.88 -15.44 2.47
C VAL A 71 2.41 -14.22 1.67
N ARG A 72 3.34 -13.55 0.98
CA ARG A 72 3.07 -12.35 0.17
C ARG A 72 2.00 -12.61 -0.91
N GLU A 73 2.05 -13.75 -1.57
CA GLU A 73 1.09 -14.14 -2.62
C GLU A 73 -0.36 -14.28 -2.14
N LYS A 74 -0.57 -14.44 -0.83
CA LYS A 74 -1.91 -14.53 -0.22
C LYS A 74 -2.51 -13.19 0.14
N MET A 75 -1.79 -12.09 -0.08
CA MET A 75 -2.16 -10.75 0.35
C MET A 75 -2.33 -9.82 -0.84
N ILE A 76 -3.29 -8.92 -0.72
CA ILE A 76 -3.39 -7.71 -1.51
C ILE A 76 -2.83 -6.58 -0.65
N LEU A 77 -1.65 -6.06 -1.01
CA LEU A 77 -1.04 -4.92 -0.33
C LEU A 77 -1.35 -3.65 -1.10
N GLN A 78 -2.10 -2.78 -0.46
CA GLN A 78 -2.35 -1.42 -0.93
C GLN A 78 -1.54 -0.46 -0.07
N SER A 79 -0.84 0.50 -0.69
CA SER A 79 -0.28 1.65 0.01
C SER A 79 -0.61 2.95 -0.71
N LYS A 80 -0.25 4.06 -0.12
CA LYS A 80 -0.59 5.40 -0.62
C LYS A 80 0.61 6.32 -0.45
N CYS A 81 0.74 7.29 -1.36
CA CYS A 81 1.72 8.37 -1.27
C CYS A 81 1.07 9.70 -1.68
N SER A 82 1.79 10.78 -1.66
CA SER A 82 1.48 12.17 -2.01
C SER A 82 1.21 13.12 -0.86
N ILE A 83 1.17 12.68 0.38
CA ILE A 83 1.09 13.58 1.53
C ILE A 83 2.51 13.84 2.06
N ARG A 84 2.87 15.12 2.16
CA ARG A 84 4.13 15.60 2.74
C ARG A 84 3.84 16.47 3.94
N ASP A 85 4.89 16.88 4.65
CA ASP A 85 4.74 17.80 5.77
C ASP A 85 4.33 19.19 5.27
N GLY A 86 3.06 19.53 5.48
CA GLY A 86 2.46 20.80 5.11
C GLY A 86 2.00 20.97 3.65
N TYR A 87 2.18 19.97 2.76
CA TYR A 87 1.75 20.04 1.35
C TYR A 87 1.50 18.66 0.74
N TYR A 88 0.96 18.65 -0.49
CA TYR A 88 0.81 17.44 -1.30
C TYR A 88 1.82 17.46 -2.46
N ASP A 89 2.31 16.29 -2.85
CA ASP A 89 3.32 16.15 -3.89
C ASP A 89 3.03 14.88 -4.72
N ALA A 90 2.55 15.09 -5.93
CA ALA A 90 2.31 14.04 -6.92
C ALA A 90 3.30 14.10 -8.10
N SER A 91 4.48 14.72 -7.90
CA SER A 91 5.53 14.76 -8.92
C SER A 91 6.08 13.35 -9.20
N ALA A 92 6.53 13.13 -10.44
CA ALA A 92 7.12 11.87 -10.86
C ALA A 92 8.33 11.45 -10.00
N ALA A 93 9.16 12.42 -9.63
CA ALA A 93 10.34 12.17 -8.81
C ALA A 93 9.96 11.66 -7.41
N TYR A 94 8.98 12.32 -6.79
CA TYR A 94 8.49 11.92 -5.48
C TYR A 94 7.80 10.56 -5.52
N ILE A 95 6.86 10.33 -6.45
CA ILE A 95 6.12 9.07 -6.55
C ILE A 95 7.09 7.88 -6.67
N ARG A 96 8.09 7.96 -7.56
CA ARG A 96 9.08 6.88 -7.73
C ARG A 96 9.84 6.62 -6.43
N LYS A 97 10.34 7.68 -5.78
CA LYS A 97 11.04 7.55 -4.50
C LYS A 97 10.13 6.96 -3.41
N ALA A 98 8.90 7.45 -3.31
CA ALA A 98 7.95 6.97 -2.31
C ALA A 98 7.65 5.47 -2.48
N VAL A 99 7.48 4.99 -3.72
CA VAL A 99 7.28 3.57 -4.00
C VAL A 99 8.50 2.75 -3.59
N ASP A 100 9.71 3.18 -3.92
CA ASP A 100 10.92 2.48 -3.53
C ASP A 100 11.06 2.40 -2.00
N ASP A 101 10.77 3.49 -1.30
CA ASP A 101 10.80 3.53 0.17
C ASP A 101 9.72 2.62 0.79
N ILE A 102 8.49 2.60 0.24
CA ILE A 102 7.38 1.73 0.68
C ILE A 102 7.77 0.25 0.50
N LEU A 103 8.28 -0.12 -0.67
CA LEU A 103 8.70 -1.50 -0.96
C LEU A 103 9.81 -1.95 -0.01
N ALA A 104 10.77 -1.07 0.27
CA ALA A 104 11.85 -1.36 1.22
C ALA A 104 11.31 -1.58 2.65
N ARG A 105 10.38 -0.74 3.14
CA ARG A 105 9.77 -0.88 4.46
C ARG A 105 8.89 -2.12 4.58
N LEU A 106 8.10 -2.42 3.54
CA LEU A 106 7.25 -3.61 3.48
C LEU A 106 8.02 -4.89 3.18
N GLN A 107 9.31 -4.82 2.81
CA GLN A 107 10.16 -5.96 2.44
C GLN A 107 9.52 -6.81 1.33
N THR A 108 9.03 -6.16 0.30
CA THR A 108 8.39 -6.79 -0.87
C THR A 108 8.86 -6.15 -2.17
N ASP A 109 8.82 -6.90 -3.26
CA ASP A 109 9.23 -6.39 -4.57
C ASP A 109 8.12 -5.64 -5.30
N TYR A 110 6.85 -5.75 -4.84
CA TYR A 110 5.72 -5.11 -5.50
C TYR A 110 4.57 -4.76 -4.56
N LEU A 111 3.80 -3.75 -4.96
CA LEU A 111 2.46 -3.46 -4.43
C LEU A 111 1.40 -3.98 -5.40
N ASP A 112 0.29 -4.45 -4.86
CA ASP A 112 -0.88 -4.76 -5.69
C ASP A 112 -1.60 -3.48 -6.10
N ILE A 113 -1.70 -2.49 -5.20
CA ILE A 113 -2.35 -1.21 -5.47
C ILE A 113 -1.55 -0.06 -4.86
N LEU A 114 -1.34 1.00 -5.63
CA LEU A 114 -0.85 2.29 -5.13
C LEU A 114 -1.94 3.34 -5.34
N LEU A 115 -2.25 4.12 -4.30
CA LEU A 115 -3.15 5.26 -4.40
C LEU A 115 -2.38 6.58 -4.28
N LEU A 116 -2.75 7.57 -5.08
CA LEU A 116 -2.46 8.97 -4.74
C LEU A 116 -3.40 9.36 -3.58
N HIS A 117 -2.81 9.64 -2.41
CA HIS A 117 -3.54 9.73 -1.15
C HIS A 117 -4.44 10.97 -1.07
N ARG A 118 -3.99 12.07 -1.65
CA ARG A 118 -4.70 13.36 -1.75
C ARG A 118 -4.42 14.01 -3.09
N PRO A 119 -5.37 14.80 -3.61
CA PRO A 119 -5.14 15.57 -4.82
C PRO A 119 -4.10 16.65 -4.56
N ASP A 120 -3.11 16.71 -5.44
CA ASP A 120 -2.16 17.82 -5.54
C ASP A 120 -2.64 18.76 -6.64
N ALA A 121 -2.99 19.99 -6.28
CA ALA A 121 -3.53 20.98 -7.21
C ALA A 121 -2.47 21.47 -8.24
N LEU A 122 -1.20 21.22 -7.97
CA LEU A 122 -0.07 21.63 -8.81
C LEU A 122 0.50 20.48 -9.63
N MET A 123 -0.05 19.26 -9.54
CA MET A 123 0.47 18.13 -10.30
C MET A 123 0.27 18.33 -11.80
N ASP A 124 1.28 17.90 -12.57
CA ASP A 124 1.12 17.65 -14.00
C ASP A 124 0.58 16.23 -14.22
N PRO A 125 -0.67 16.08 -14.70
CA PRO A 125 -1.26 14.75 -14.90
C PRO A 125 -0.48 13.87 -15.88
N GLY A 126 0.16 14.47 -16.89
CA GLY A 126 0.96 13.75 -17.88
C GLY A 126 2.23 13.17 -17.26
N GLU A 127 2.98 14.00 -16.51
CA GLU A 127 4.18 13.55 -15.78
C GLU A 127 3.85 12.47 -14.74
N THR A 128 2.76 12.68 -14.00
CA THR A 128 2.29 11.72 -13.01
C THR A 128 1.92 10.38 -13.65
N ALA A 129 1.16 10.41 -14.75
CA ALA A 129 0.75 9.20 -15.49
C ALA A 129 1.97 8.42 -16.03
N GLU A 130 2.94 9.11 -16.62
CA GLU A 130 4.17 8.47 -17.10
C GLU A 130 4.97 7.81 -15.97
N ALA A 131 5.03 8.45 -14.78
CA ALA A 131 5.70 7.87 -13.63
C ALA A 131 5.01 6.58 -13.14
N LEU A 132 3.67 6.58 -13.11
CA LEU A 132 2.88 5.42 -12.74
C LEU A 132 3.04 4.28 -13.76
N GLU A 133 3.01 4.59 -15.06
CA GLU A 133 3.21 3.59 -16.13
C GLU A 133 4.60 2.93 -16.02
N ARG A 134 5.65 3.71 -15.79
CA ARG A 134 7.00 3.16 -15.57
C ARG A 134 7.09 2.25 -14.36
N LEU A 135 6.41 2.58 -13.26
CA LEU A 135 6.36 1.70 -12.08
C LEU A 135 5.62 0.38 -12.38
N HIS A 136 4.60 0.43 -13.23
CA HIS A 136 3.91 -0.77 -13.71
C HIS A 136 4.81 -1.63 -14.60
N GLU A 137 5.49 -1.04 -15.58
CA GLU A 137 6.43 -1.73 -16.48
C GLU A 137 7.59 -2.39 -15.71
N GLN A 138 8.04 -1.75 -14.61
CA GLN A 138 9.07 -2.30 -13.73
C GLN A 138 8.55 -3.42 -12.80
N GLY A 139 7.24 -3.71 -12.83
CA GLY A 139 6.59 -4.70 -11.97
C GLY A 139 6.48 -4.28 -10.50
N LYS A 140 6.78 -3.01 -10.16
CA LYS A 140 6.73 -2.50 -8.78
C LYS A 140 5.31 -2.23 -8.28
N VAL A 141 4.38 -1.91 -9.18
CA VAL A 141 2.98 -1.66 -8.85
C VAL A 141 2.08 -2.29 -9.91
N ARG A 142 1.07 -3.05 -9.50
CA ARG A 142 0.15 -3.72 -10.42
C ARG A 142 -1.00 -2.82 -10.87
N TYR A 143 -1.60 -2.08 -9.93
CA TYR A 143 -2.77 -1.23 -10.18
C TYR A 143 -2.65 0.11 -9.46
N PHE A 144 -3.30 1.12 -10.02
CA PHE A 144 -3.29 2.47 -9.48
C PHE A 144 -4.70 2.95 -9.19
N GLY A 145 -4.80 3.89 -8.29
CA GLY A 145 -6.04 4.55 -7.96
C GLY A 145 -5.80 5.87 -7.25
N VAL A 146 -6.88 6.47 -6.81
CA VAL A 146 -6.87 7.75 -6.10
C VAL A 146 -7.70 7.65 -4.82
N SER A 147 -7.35 8.46 -3.84
CA SER A 147 -8.07 8.58 -2.58
C SER A 147 -8.42 10.04 -2.34
N ASN A 148 -9.68 10.31 -1.89
CA ASN A 148 -10.14 11.68 -1.62
C ASN A 148 -10.15 12.62 -2.85
N TYR A 149 -10.25 12.08 -4.04
CA TYR A 149 -10.50 12.83 -5.27
C TYR A 149 -12.02 12.93 -5.49
N ASN A 150 -12.50 14.11 -5.87
CA ASN A 150 -13.92 14.39 -6.19
C ASN A 150 -14.14 14.38 -7.70
#